data_8d6b96439fe8a5ee54a57df114cd1830
#
_entry.id   8d6b96439fe8a5ee54a57df114cd1830
#
_cell.length_a   1.000
_cell.length_b   1.000
_cell.length_c   1.000
_cell.angle_alpha   90.00
_cell.angle_beta   90.00
_cell.angle_gamma   90.00
#
_symmetry.space_group_name_H-M   'P 1'
#
loop_
_entity.id
_entity.type
_entity.pdbx_description
1 polymer ?
#
loop_
_entity_poly.entity_id
_entity_poly.type
_entity_poly.pdbx_seq_one_letter_code
_entity_poly.pdbx_strand_id
1 'polypeptide(L)'
;PGVLVQRDLGIKEVGALDVRNQCSGFVYAVSVADQFIKTGMYKTILVIGAELHSPGLDKTTRGRGVSVIFGDGAGAVIMQRSTDEASGILSTHLHSEGKHAEELILAGPATNRWVNKIMEANDPDDVSYFPYMNGNFVFKVFY
;
A
#
# COMPACT_ATOMS: atom_id res chain seq x y z
N PRO A 1 5.59 8.87 5.44
CA PRO A 1 6.86 8.10 5.48
C PRO A 1 7.92 8.66 4.53
N GLY A 2 7.57 9.17 3.35
CA GLY A 2 8.52 9.66 2.35
C GLY A 2 9.51 10.71 2.85
N VAL A 3 9.08 11.64 3.68
CA VAL A 3 9.98 12.66 4.28
C VAL A 3 11.01 12.06 5.24
N LEU A 4 10.71 10.94 5.88
CA LEU A 4 11.67 10.23 6.73
C LEU A 4 12.75 9.56 5.89
N VAL A 5 12.37 8.93 4.80
CA VAL A 5 13.29 8.35 3.82
C VAL A 5 14.19 9.44 3.23
N GLN A 6 13.64 10.58 2.84
CA GLN A 6 14.38 11.72 2.34
C GLN A 6 15.45 12.18 3.33
N ARG A 7 15.08 12.32 4.61
CA ARG A 7 16.02 12.66 5.69
C ARG A 7 17.13 11.62 5.83
N ASP A 8 16.76 10.35 5.89
CA ASP A 8 17.70 9.26 6.16
C ASP A 8 18.67 9.01 4.99
N LEU A 9 18.25 9.35 3.76
CA LEU A 9 19.12 9.39 2.58
C LEU A 9 20.02 10.64 2.52
N GLY A 10 19.87 11.59 3.45
CA GLY A 10 20.66 12.82 3.46
C GLY A 10 20.35 13.79 2.32
N ILE A 11 19.21 13.64 1.66
CA ILE A 11 18.79 14.53 0.59
C ILE A 11 18.25 15.82 1.20
N LYS A 12 18.89 16.95 0.86
CA LYS A 12 18.59 18.23 1.51
C LYS A 12 17.17 18.73 1.23
N GLU A 13 16.73 18.66 -0.02
CA GLU A 13 15.41 19.11 -0.45
C GLU A 13 14.94 18.32 -1.67
N VAL A 14 13.75 17.74 -1.59
CA VAL A 14 13.12 17.00 -2.68
C VAL A 14 11.62 16.91 -2.42
N GLY A 15 10.80 16.81 -3.47
CA GLY A 15 9.39 16.46 -3.32
C GLY A 15 9.24 15.03 -2.75
N ALA A 16 8.41 14.87 -1.73
CA ALA A 16 8.06 13.56 -1.19
C ALA A 16 6.53 13.41 -1.19
N LEU A 17 6.05 12.35 -1.82
CA LEU A 17 4.63 12.04 -1.96
C LEU A 17 4.37 10.63 -1.45
N ASP A 18 3.49 10.50 -0.47
CA ASP A 18 3.04 9.21 0.04
C ASP A 18 1.73 8.81 -0.68
N VAL A 19 1.78 7.70 -1.40
CA VAL A 19 0.62 7.10 -2.08
C VAL A 19 0.07 5.97 -1.22
N ARG A 20 -1.19 6.11 -0.79
CA ARG A 20 -1.87 5.09 -0.01
C ARG A 20 -2.86 4.34 -0.88
N ASN A 21 -2.51 3.13 -1.28
CA ASN A 21 -3.41 2.25 -2.05
C ASN A 21 -3.08 0.75 -1.83
N GLN A 22 -2.72 0.39 -0.63
CA GLN A 22 -2.42 -0.98 -0.17
C GLN A 22 -1.64 -1.82 -1.22
N CYS A 23 -2.12 -3.03 -1.53
CA CYS A 23 -1.44 -4.01 -2.39
C CYS A 23 -1.12 -3.51 -3.79
N SER A 24 -1.95 -2.65 -4.38
CA SER A 24 -1.70 -2.03 -5.70
C SER A 24 -0.94 -0.69 -5.63
N GLY A 25 -0.57 -0.24 -4.43
CA GLY A 25 0.06 1.06 -4.19
C GLY A 25 1.32 1.31 -5.02
N PHE A 26 2.15 0.29 -5.22
CA PHE A 26 3.34 0.40 -6.05
C PHE A 26 2.98 0.72 -7.51
N VAL A 27 1.98 0.05 -8.09
CA VAL A 27 1.53 0.30 -9.47
C VAL A 27 0.95 1.71 -9.62
N TYR A 28 0.17 2.17 -8.63
CA TYR A 28 -0.33 3.56 -8.60
C TYR A 28 0.83 4.57 -8.50
N ALA A 29 1.80 4.32 -7.63
CA ALA A 29 2.96 5.19 -7.49
C ALA A 29 3.80 5.26 -8.77
N VAL A 30 4.02 4.12 -9.44
CA VAL A 30 4.68 4.06 -10.75
C VAL A 30 3.90 4.85 -11.80
N SER A 31 2.57 4.74 -11.82
CA SER A 31 1.72 5.50 -12.75
C SER A 31 1.84 7.01 -12.52
N VAL A 32 1.84 7.46 -11.27
CA VAL A 32 2.03 8.88 -10.92
C VAL A 32 3.44 9.36 -11.33
N ALA A 33 4.46 8.58 -11.03
CA ALA A 33 5.84 8.89 -11.38
C ALA A 33 6.04 8.99 -12.90
N ASP A 34 5.44 8.09 -13.68
CA ASP A 34 5.45 8.12 -15.14
C ASP A 34 4.89 9.45 -15.68
N GLN A 35 3.74 9.89 -15.13
CA GLN A 35 3.14 11.17 -15.56
C GLN A 35 4.00 12.37 -15.15
N PHE A 36 4.62 12.37 -13.97
CA PHE A 36 5.53 13.44 -13.56
C PHE A 36 6.76 13.54 -14.48
N ILE A 37 7.30 12.40 -14.92
CA ILE A 37 8.44 12.37 -15.84
C ILE A 37 8.01 12.78 -17.25
N LYS A 38 6.88 12.29 -17.76
CA LYS A 38 6.33 12.64 -19.08
C LYS A 38 6.02 14.12 -19.22
N THR A 39 5.48 14.73 -18.16
CA THR A 39 5.19 16.18 -18.13
C THR A 39 6.43 17.04 -17.89
N GLY A 40 7.57 16.44 -17.58
CA GLY A 40 8.81 17.15 -17.29
C GLY A 40 8.87 17.80 -15.90
N MET A 41 7.91 17.50 -15.02
CA MET A 41 7.89 18.02 -13.64
C MET A 41 9.13 17.55 -12.87
N TYR A 42 9.49 16.27 -13.00
CA TYR A 42 10.68 15.67 -12.42
C TYR A 42 11.47 14.88 -13.47
N LYS A 43 12.80 14.84 -13.32
CA LYS A 43 13.70 14.08 -14.20
C LYS A 43 14.01 12.69 -13.66
N THR A 44 14.06 12.57 -12.33
CA THR A 44 14.39 11.33 -11.63
C THR A 44 13.47 11.20 -10.44
N ILE A 45 12.85 10.04 -10.29
CA ILE A 45 11.95 9.72 -9.20
C ILE A 45 12.34 8.38 -8.60
N LEU A 46 12.52 8.35 -7.28
CA LEU A 46 12.63 7.12 -6.50
C LEU A 46 11.22 6.68 -6.10
N VAL A 47 10.80 5.50 -6.56
CA VAL A 47 9.53 4.88 -6.18
C VAL A 47 9.83 3.74 -5.22
N ILE A 48 9.20 3.77 -4.05
CA ILE A 48 9.39 2.78 -2.98
C ILE A 48 8.04 2.13 -2.67
N GLY A 49 8.00 0.80 -2.69
CA GLY A 49 6.93 0.02 -2.09
C GLY A 49 7.43 -0.61 -0.81
N ALA A 50 6.74 -0.39 0.29
CA ALA A 50 7.11 -0.97 1.57
C ALA A 50 5.87 -1.32 2.38
N GLU A 51 5.92 -2.47 3.05
CA GLU A 51 4.84 -2.95 3.90
C GLU A 51 5.38 -3.61 5.16
N LEU A 52 4.76 -3.30 6.28
CA LEU A 52 5.04 -3.90 7.58
C LEU A 52 3.72 -4.47 8.14
N HIS A 53 3.47 -5.75 7.87
CA HIS A 53 2.26 -6.47 8.29
C HIS A 53 2.41 -7.21 9.62
N SER A 54 3.59 -7.72 9.89
CA SER A 54 3.81 -8.68 10.99
C SER A 54 3.35 -8.23 12.37
N PRO A 55 3.40 -6.93 12.76
CA PRO A 55 2.90 -6.48 14.06
C PRO A 55 1.39 -6.48 14.17
N GLY A 56 0.67 -6.35 13.04
CA GLY A 56 -0.80 -6.23 13.00
C GLY A 56 -1.53 -7.52 12.65
N LEU A 57 -0.82 -8.65 12.48
CA LEU A 57 -1.44 -9.93 12.15
C LEU A 57 -1.88 -10.69 13.40
N ASP A 58 -3.08 -11.26 13.36
CA ASP A 58 -3.50 -12.25 14.36
C ASP A 58 -2.74 -13.56 14.13
N LYS A 59 -1.78 -13.85 15.01
CA LYS A 59 -0.90 -15.03 14.96
C LYS A 59 -1.51 -16.26 15.63
N THR A 60 -2.75 -16.18 16.06
CA THR A 60 -3.49 -17.33 16.62
C THR A 60 -4.09 -18.18 15.50
N THR A 61 -4.67 -19.34 15.85
CA THR A 61 -5.39 -20.19 14.90
C THR A 61 -6.53 -19.46 14.17
N ARG A 62 -7.15 -18.49 14.84
CA ARG A 62 -8.21 -17.64 14.28
C ARG A 62 -7.71 -16.83 13.07
N GLY A 63 -6.52 -16.21 13.17
CA GLY A 63 -5.94 -15.36 12.13
C GLY A 63 -5.24 -16.11 10.99
N ARG A 64 -5.14 -17.44 11.06
CA ARG A 64 -4.32 -18.23 10.12
C ARG A 64 -4.70 -18.05 8.63
N GLY A 65 -5.96 -17.73 8.33
CA GLY A 65 -6.43 -17.50 6.95
C GLY A 65 -5.82 -16.26 6.30
N VAL A 66 -5.29 -15.35 7.10
CA VAL A 66 -4.64 -14.12 6.65
C VAL A 66 -3.13 -14.17 6.94
N SER A 67 -2.75 -14.53 8.16
CA SER A 67 -1.36 -14.41 8.63
C SER A 67 -0.36 -15.30 7.89
N VAL A 68 -0.81 -16.33 7.17
CA VAL A 68 0.06 -17.21 6.37
C VAL A 68 0.40 -16.66 4.99
N ILE A 69 -0.31 -15.64 4.52
CA ILE A 69 -0.13 -15.08 3.18
C ILE A 69 0.35 -13.61 3.19
N PHE A 70 0.28 -12.93 4.33
CA PHE A 70 0.77 -11.57 4.48
C PHE A 70 2.10 -11.54 5.23
N GLY A 71 2.99 -10.63 4.85
CA GLY A 71 4.29 -10.47 5.46
C GLY A 71 4.87 -9.08 5.23
N ASP A 72 6.08 -8.90 5.72
CA ASP A 72 6.83 -7.66 5.60
C ASP A 72 7.69 -7.70 4.34
N GLY A 73 7.85 -6.56 3.69
CA GLY A 73 8.71 -6.43 2.53
C GLY A 73 8.89 -5.01 2.09
N ALA A 74 9.98 -4.76 1.38
CA ALA A 74 10.24 -3.49 0.74
C ALA A 74 11.00 -3.69 -0.57
N GLY A 75 10.71 -2.82 -1.54
CA GLY A 75 11.43 -2.73 -2.80
C GLY A 75 11.41 -1.31 -3.33
N ALA A 76 12.38 -0.98 -4.17
CA ALA A 76 12.48 0.35 -4.75
C ALA A 76 12.98 0.29 -6.18
N VAL A 77 12.57 1.28 -6.99
CA VAL A 77 13.05 1.51 -8.34
C VAL A 77 13.33 2.99 -8.55
N ILE A 78 14.32 3.28 -9.41
CA ILE A 78 14.56 4.63 -9.90
C ILE A 78 13.95 4.73 -11.29
N MET A 79 13.10 5.73 -11.47
CA MET A 79 12.47 6.04 -12.76
C MET A 79 13.06 7.31 -13.34
N GLN A 80 13.37 7.25 -14.64
CA GLN A 80 13.88 8.37 -15.43
C GLN A 80 13.31 8.30 -16.85
N ARG A 81 13.44 9.39 -17.59
CA ARG A 81 13.10 9.37 -19.02
C ARG A 81 14.01 8.38 -19.75
N SER A 82 13.41 7.48 -20.52
CA SER A 82 14.16 6.59 -21.42
C SER A 82 14.74 7.35 -22.60
N THR A 83 15.93 6.96 -23.02
CA THR A 83 16.52 7.35 -24.31
C THR A 83 16.21 6.34 -25.40
N ASP A 84 15.71 5.17 -25.06
CA ASP A 84 15.25 4.13 -25.97
C ASP A 84 13.73 4.25 -26.15
N GLU A 85 13.29 4.56 -27.35
CA GLU A 85 11.85 4.71 -27.68
C GLU A 85 11.08 3.39 -27.59
N ALA A 86 11.75 2.25 -27.66
CA ALA A 86 11.15 0.93 -27.55
C ALA A 86 11.00 0.45 -26.10
N SER A 87 11.57 1.18 -25.14
CA SER A 87 11.61 0.77 -23.72
C SER A 87 10.94 1.81 -22.83
N GLY A 88 10.01 1.35 -21.99
CA GLY A 88 9.34 2.21 -21.02
C GLY A 88 7.96 1.71 -20.62
N ILE A 89 7.22 2.55 -19.89
CA ILE A 89 5.83 2.29 -19.55
C ILE A 89 4.95 2.65 -20.73
N LEU A 90 4.38 1.63 -21.36
CA LEU A 90 3.56 1.79 -22.57
C LEU A 90 2.18 2.37 -22.22
N SER A 91 1.54 1.85 -21.19
CA SER A 91 0.23 2.31 -20.73
C SER A 91 0.02 1.97 -19.25
N THR A 92 -0.91 2.66 -18.62
CA THR A 92 -1.36 2.38 -17.23
C THR A 92 -2.87 2.28 -17.21
N HIS A 93 -3.37 1.25 -16.54
CA HIS A 93 -4.80 0.99 -16.40
C HIS A 93 -5.09 0.76 -14.92
N LEU A 94 -5.77 1.73 -14.31
CA LEU A 94 -6.07 1.74 -12.87
C LEU A 94 -7.58 1.68 -12.69
N HIS A 95 -8.06 0.68 -11.95
CA HIS A 95 -9.48 0.47 -11.72
C HIS A 95 -9.75 0.19 -10.24
N SER A 96 -10.92 0.53 -9.77
CA SER A 96 -11.40 0.23 -8.41
C SER A 96 -12.85 -0.21 -8.44
N GLU A 97 -13.20 -1.19 -7.62
CA GLU A 97 -14.55 -1.71 -7.49
C GLU A 97 -14.98 -1.75 -6.02
N GLY A 98 -15.50 -0.64 -5.54
CA GLY A 98 -15.82 -0.42 -4.12
C GLY A 98 -16.93 -1.33 -3.56
N LYS A 99 -17.73 -1.99 -4.41
CA LYS A 99 -18.78 -2.91 -3.94
C LYS A 99 -18.25 -4.14 -3.18
N HIS A 100 -16.94 -4.40 -3.27
CA HIS A 100 -16.25 -5.51 -2.64
C HIS A 100 -15.26 -5.08 -1.54
N ALA A 101 -15.39 -3.84 -1.04
CA ALA A 101 -14.44 -3.26 -0.09
C ALA A 101 -14.28 -4.07 1.20
N GLU A 102 -15.33 -4.75 1.66
CA GLU A 102 -15.34 -5.52 2.90
C GLU A 102 -14.77 -6.93 2.77
N GLU A 103 -14.49 -7.39 1.55
CA GLU A 103 -13.98 -8.76 1.31
C GLU A 103 -12.51 -8.94 1.68
N LEU A 104 -11.76 -7.84 1.71
CA LEU A 104 -10.39 -7.77 2.25
C LEU A 104 -10.19 -6.42 2.92
N ILE A 105 -10.24 -6.38 4.25
CA ILE A 105 -10.29 -5.13 5.00
C ILE A 105 -9.58 -5.22 6.34
N LEU A 106 -8.98 -4.10 6.76
CA LEU A 106 -8.72 -3.78 8.16
C LEU A 106 -9.79 -2.77 8.61
N ALA A 107 -10.79 -3.25 9.34
CA ALA A 107 -11.96 -2.45 9.71
C ALA A 107 -11.65 -1.39 10.79
N GLY A 108 -10.69 -1.65 11.64
CA GLY A 108 -10.24 -0.74 12.69
C GLY A 108 -8.71 -0.62 12.76
N PRO A 109 -8.17 0.49 13.26
CA PRO A 109 -8.85 1.74 13.56
C PRO A 109 -9.27 2.49 12.28
N ALA A 110 -10.44 3.10 12.31
CA ALA A 110 -10.98 3.86 11.19
C ALA A 110 -11.50 5.21 11.67
N THR A 111 -11.63 6.18 10.76
CA THR A 111 -12.07 7.54 11.10
C THR A 111 -13.48 7.61 11.72
N ASN A 112 -14.33 6.63 11.46
CA ASN A 112 -15.64 6.47 12.06
C ASN A 112 -15.60 5.80 13.46
N ARG A 113 -14.43 5.24 13.84
CA ARG A 113 -14.16 4.66 15.16
C ARG A 113 -13.04 5.48 15.81
N TRP A 114 -13.39 6.67 16.26
CA TRP A 114 -12.45 7.64 16.78
C TRP A 114 -11.67 7.14 18.01
N VAL A 115 -10.53 7.76 18.27
CA VAL A 115 -9.51 7.42 19.27
C VAL A 115 -10.07 7.02 20.65
N ASN A 116 -11.16 7.62 21.11
CA ASN A 116 -11.77 7.30 22.40
C ASN A 116 -12.23 5.84 22.48
N LYS A 117 -12.82 5.32 21.39
CA LYS A 117 -13.26 3.92 21.34
C LYS A 117 -12.09 2.95 21.17
N ILE A 118 -10.99 3.38 20.57
CA ILE A 118 -9.74 2.59 20.50
C ILE A 118 -9.16 2.39 21.91
N MET A 119 -9.22 3.43 22.74
CA MET A 119 -8.70 3.37 24.12
C MET A 119 -9.66 2.66 25.08
N GLU A 120 -10.96 2.63 24.78
CA GLU A 120 -12.00 1.97 25.58
C GLU A 120 -12.20 0.50 25.19
N ALA A 121 -11.84 0.12 23.96
CA ALA A 121 -12.03 -1.23 23.43
C ALA A 121 -10.91 -2.18 23.88
N ASN A 122 -10.91 -2.55 25.14
CA ASN A 122 -10.15 -3.70 25.66
C ASN A 122 -10.96 -5.00 25.52
N ASP A 123 -11.79 -5.11 24.48
CA ASP A 123 -12.49 -6.35 24.20
C ASP A 123 -11.53 -7.30 23.47
N PRO A 124 -11.06 -8.39 24.10
CA PRO A 124 -10.18 -9.36 23.46
C PRO A 124 -10.83 -10.07 22.26
N ASP A 125 -12.16 -9.99 22.17
CA ASP A 125 -12.94 -10.57 21.08
C ASP A 125 -13.19 -9.58 19.91
N ASP A 126 -12.82 -8.30 20.06
CA ASP A 126 -12.89 -7.33 18.96
C ASP A 126 -11.82 -7.62 17.89
N VAL A 127 -12.24 -8.35 16.89
CA VAL A 127 -11.41 -8.74 15.73
C VAL A 127 -11.26 -7.61 14.70
N SER A 128 -11.88 -6.46 14.89
CA SER A 128 -11.84 -5.34 13.92
C SER A 128 -10.45 -4.73 13.73
N TYR A 129 -9.53 -4.96 14.68
CA TYR A 129 -8.14 -4.53 14.63
C TYR A 129 -7.21 -5.49 13.88
N PHE A 130 -7.74 -6.63 13.47
CA PHE A 130 -7.01 -7.58 12.65
C PHE A 130 -7.52 -7.57 11.21
N PRO A 131 -6.67 -7.77 10.20
CA PRO A 131 -7.12 -7.86 8.83
C PRO A 131 -8.02 -9.08 8.63
N TYR A 132 -9.15 -8.84 7.97
CA TYR A 132 -10.11 -9.86 7.55
C TYR A 132 -10.00 -10.11 6.06
N MET A 133 -10.16 -11.34 5.63
CA MET A 133 -10.21 -11.72 4.22
C MET A 133 -11.22 -12.86 4.01
N ASN A 134 -12.15 -12.63 3.08
CA ASN A 134 -12.96 -13.71 2.50
C ASN A 134 -12.13 -14.40 1.40
N GLY A 135 -11.29 -15.36 1.80
CA GLY A 135 -10.32 -16.00 0.90
C GLY A 135 -10.96 -16.66 -0.32
N ASN A 136 -12.14 -17.28 -0.16
CA ASN A 136 -12.87 -17.91 -1.27
C ASN A 136 -13.34 -16.89 -2.31
N PHE A 137 -13.81 -15.74 -1.87
CA PHE A 137 -14.25 -14.66 -2.75
C PHE A 137 -13.06 -14.02 -3.47
N VAL A 138 -12.04 -13.64 -2.69
CA VAL A 138 -10.82 -12.99 -3.21
C VAL A 138 -10.17 -13.88 -4.27
N PHE A 139 -10.02 -15.18 -4.00
CA PHE A 139 -9.48 -16.13 -4.98
C PHE A 139 -10.28 -16.15 -6.30
N LYS A 140 -11.62 -16.17 -6.22
CA LYS A 140 -12.48 -16.23 -7.43
C LYS A 140 -12.48 -14.95 -8.26
N VAL A 141 -12.20 -13.80 -7.65
CA VAL A 141 -12.24 -12.50 -8.35
C VAL A 141 -10.90 -12.18 -9.00
N PHE A 142 -9.79 -12.67 -8.43
CA PHE A 142 -8.44 -12.38 -8.94
C PHE A 142 -7.84 -13.49 -9.82
N TYR A 143 -8.54 -14.59 -10.02
CA TYR A 143 -8.21 -15.68 -10.93
C TYR A 143 -9.35 -15.97 -11.91
#